data_dee71d79ddbb94a3931134c518891ea4
#
_entry.id   dee71d79ddbb94a3931134c518891ea4
#
_cell.length_a   1.000
_cell.length_b   1.000
_cell.length_c   1.000
_cell.angle_alpha   90.00
_cell.angle_beta   90.00
_cell.angle_gamma   90.00
#
_symmetry.space_group_name_H-M   'P 1'
#
loop_
_entity.id
_entity.type
_entity.pdbx_description
1 polymer ?
#
loop_
_entity_poly.entity_id
_entity_poly.type
_entity_poly.pdbx_seq_one_letter_code
_entity_poly.pdbx_strand_id
1 'polypeptide(L)'
;MKLILMRNFSSVRLLIIIILTGSILSAQYYFGRNKIQYEQFNWQVMTTDHFDLYFYGSNPLVWAAAFWVEEAYNELEQKFNYTLDHRVPLVLYSSHIHFQQTNVLPMQIPEGIGGFFEFIKGRVVLPFNGNLHDFRHVLRHELVHVFMQNKVHASIDDVAVQDNYSFPLWFTEGLAEWWSIGWDSQAEMLIRDALLHDHLYPLGSLDLAMTGFLMYKEGQSFLRYYEQQYGSDRLRKLMEDFLEFDTFDETISAISGKDFKEIMIDWELALKRETAKALQHETVPGSGVQQLTRRGANVNPSMYRDSKGNLHTIYYSNRDGFTNIYTQDIEEKRESVLIRGERTTDLESLHFLRTGLSVNKSGVLAFAVQSGQRDMLRLINLETQQKTGEF
;
A
#
# COMPACT_ATOMS: atom_id res chain seq x y z
N MET A 1 38.45 -56.49 -4.19
CA MET A 1 38.28 -55.51 -3.13
C MET A 1 38.68 -54.04 -3.48
N LYS A 2 39.41 -53.79 -4.58
CA LYS A 2 39.78 -52.42 -4.99
C LYS A 2 38.72 -51.64 -5.82
N LEU A 3 37.77 -52.31 -6.47
CA LEU A 3 36.76 -51.62 -7.31
C LEU A 3 35.59 -50.98 -6.54
N ILE A 4 35.26 -51.45 -5.33
CA ILE A 4 34.13 -50.94 -4.55
C ILE A 4 34.48 -49.62 -3.85
N LEU A 5 35.74 -49.39 -3.48
CA LEU A 5 36.21 -48.17 -2.83
C LEU A 5 36.25 -46.96 -3.78
N MET A 6 36.53 -47.17 -5.07
CA MET A 6 36.58 -46.08 -6.04
C MET A 6 35.19 -45.54 -6.41
N ARG A 7 34.13 -46.36 -6.34
CA ARG A 7 32.76 -45.96 -6.67
C ARG A 7 32.12 -45.04 -5.58
N ASN A 8 32.48 -45.23 -4.32
CA ASN A 8 32.00 -44.40 -3.24
C ASN A 8 32.63 -43.00 -3.18
N PHE A 9 33.89 -42.86 -3.63
CA PHE A 9 34.57 -41.56 -3.70
C PHE A 9 33.96 -40.62 -4.76
N SER A 10 33.48 -41.15 -5.88
CA SER A 10 32.81 -40.37 -6.92
C SER A 10 31.43 -39.84 -6.45
N SER A 11 30.69 -40.68 -5.75
CA SER A 11 29.36 -40.30 -5.19
C SER A 11 29.48 -39.24 -4.09
N VAL A 12 30.48 -39.32 -3.22
CA VAL A 12 30.75 -38.32 -2.19
C VAL A 12 31.19 -36.98 -2.80
N ARG A 13 32.05 -37.02 -3.84
CA ARG A 13 32.46 -35.81 -4.57
C ARG A 13 31.27 -35.13 -5.27
N LEU A 14 30.36 -35.89 -5.87
CA LEU A 14 29.17 -35.39 -6.52
C LEU A 14 28.22 -34.76 -5.48
N LEU A 15 28.06 -35.37 -4.31
CA LEU A 15 27.26 -34.83 -3.22
C LEU A 15 27.81 -33.50 -2.67
N ILE A 16 29.15 -33.43 -2.49
CA ILE A 16 29.83 -32.20 -2.07
C ILE A 16 29.65 -31.06 -3.09
N ILE A 17 29.74 -31.37 -4.38
CA ILE A 17 29.52 -30.39 -5.47
C ILE A 17 28.07 -29.91 -5.46
N ILE A 18 27.09 -30.78 -5.27
CA ILE A 18 25.66 -30.41 -5.19
C ILE A 18 25.39 -29.54 -3.95
N ILE A 19 25.99 -29.82 -2.79
CA ILE A 19 25.86 -29.01 -1.59
C ILE A 19 26.52 -27.64 -1.77
N LEU A 20 27.68 -27.54 -2.38
CA LEU A 20 28.37 -26.29 -2.65
C LEU A 20 27.66 -25.44 -3.71
N THR A 21 27.07 -26.04 -4.74
CA THR A 21 26.26 -25.29 -5.74
C THR A 21 24.90 -24.85 -5.19
N GLY A 22 24.27 -25.64 -4.32
CA GLY A 22 23.02 -25.27 -3.65
C GLY A 22 23.20 -24.05 -2.73
N SER A 23 24.34 -23.90 -2.07
CA SER A 23 24.66 -22.74 -1.23
C SER A 23 24.91 -21.45 -2.03
N ILE A 24 25.35 -21.56 -3.28
CA ILE A 24 25.57 -20.39 -4.17
C ILE A 24 24.24 -19.86 -4.72
N LEU A 25 23.24 -20.71 -4.93
CA LEU A 25 21.92 -20.30 -5.41
C LEU A 25 21.11 -19.49 -4.38
N SER A 26 21.36 -19.69 -3.10
CA SER A 26 20.72 -18.88 -2.03
C SER A 26 21.32 -17.48 -1.89
N ALA A 27 22.54 -17.24 -2.37
CA ALA A 27 23.22 -15.95 -2.30
C ALA A 27 22.72 -14.92 -3.34
N GLN A 28 21.97 -15.35 -4.34
CA GLN A 28 21.46 -14.46 -5.39
C GLN A 28 20.19 -13.67 -5.02
N TYR A 29 19.54 -13.97 -3.91
CA TYR A 29 18.34 -13.26 -3.45
C TYR A 29 18.60 -12.03 -2.57
N TYR A 30 19.82 -11.84 -2.08
CA TYR A 30 20.23 -10.64 -1.36
C TYR A 30 21.06 -9.74 -2.26
N PHE A 31 20.41 -8.97 -3.12
CA PHE A 31 21.03 -7.72 -3.58
C PHE A 31 21.28 -6.90 -2.33
N GLY A 32 22.55 -6.64 -2.01
CA GLY A 32 22.90 -5.79 -0.89
C GLY A 32 22.22 -4.41 -1.01
N ARG A 33 22.32 -3.57 0.01
CA ARG A 33 21.72 -2.22 0.08
C ARG A 33 22.18 -1.24 -1.03
N ASN A 34 22.94 -1.71 -2.01
CA ASN A 34 23.47 -0.90 -3.11
C ASN A 34 22.53 -0.96 -4.31
N LYS A 35 21.39 -0.26 -4.22
CA LYS A 35 20.58 0.01 -5.38
C LYS A 35 21.30 0.95 -6.35
N ILE A 36 21.03 0.81 -7.64
CA ILE A 36 21.54 1.71 -8.65
C ILE A 36 20.98 3.11 -8.37
N GLN A 37 21.87 4.09 -8.23
CA GLN A 37 21.50 5.49 -8.09
C GLN A 37 21.51 6.10 -9.50
N TYR A 38 20.34 6.34 -10.06
CA TYR A 38 20.20 6.93 -11.38
C TYR A 38 20.45 8.42 -11.39
N GLU A 39 20.13 9.10 -10.27
CA GLU A 39 20.28 10.52 -10.10
C GLU A 39 20.97 10.86 -8.76
N GLN A 40 21.74 11.92 -8.76
CA GLN A 40 22.32 12.50 -7.54
C GLN A 40 21.46 13.67 -7.10
N PHE A 41 21.01 13.63 -5.87
CA PHE A 41 20.18 14.69 -5.30
C PHE A 41 21.00 15.68 -4.49
N ASN A 42 20.81 16.97 -4.76
CA ASN A 42 21.33 18.04 -3.90
C ASN A 42 20.34 18.28 -2.76
N TRP A 43 20.51 17.50 -1.70
CA TRP A 43 19.63 17.52 -0.54
C TRP A 43 19.70 18.85 0.21
N GLN A 44 18.55 19.38 0.55
CA GLN A 44 18.31 20.53 1.40
C GLN A 44 17.52 20.09 2.62
N VAL A 45 17.56 20.88 3.71
CA VAL A 45 16.81 20.59 4.94
C VAL A 45 16.02 21.83 5.32
N MET A 46 14.73 21.62 5.60
CA MET A 46 13.85 22.58 6.25
C MET A 46 13.53 22.06 7.65
N THR A 47 13.85 22.82 8.67
CA THR A 47 13.59 22.48 10.07
C THR A 47 12.30 23.18 10.53
N THR A 48 11.40 22.43 11.16
CA THR A 48 10.23 22.92 11.87
C THR A 48 10.40 22.65 13.37
N ASP A 49 9.36 22.86 14.18
CA ASP A 49 9.44 22.62 15.63
C ASP A 49 9.73 21.16 15.95
N HIS A 50 9.09 20.21 15.23
CA HIS A 50 9.15 18.77 15.52
C HIS A 50 9.76 17.93 14.39
N PHE A 51 10.14 18.53 13.24
CA PHE A 51 10.61 17.78 12.07
C PHE A 51 11.83 18.40 11.40
N ASP A 52 12.66 17.52 10.79
CA ASP A 52 13.69 17.89 9.83
C ASP A 52 13.32 17.30 8.46
N LEU A 53 12.82 18.17 7.55
CA LEU A 53 12.35 17.77 6.23
C LEU A 53 13.51 17.82 5.23
N TYR A 54 13.92 16.66 4.73
CA TYR A 54 14.94 16.51 3.69
C TYR A 54 14.26 16.47 2.31
N PHE A 55 14.66 17.35 1.41
CA PHE A 55 14.11 17.46 0.06
C PHE A 55 15.18 17.93 -0.92
N TYR A 56 14.89 17.96 -2.22
CA TYR A 56 15.80 18.44 -3.26
C TYR A 56 15.03 19.19 -4.35
N GLY A 57 15.74 20.08 -5.05
CA GLY A 57 15.19 20.91 -6.10
C GLY A 57 14.23 22.00 -5.60
N SER A 58 13.56 22.67 -6.51
CA SER A 58 12.49 23.63 -6.21
C SER A 58 11.18 22.87 -6.01
N ASN A 59 10.92 22.45 -4.77
CA ASN A 59 9.75 21.66 -4.45
C ASN A 59 8.76 22.42 -3.56
N PRO A 60 7.70 23.04 -4.14
CA PRO A 60 6.70 23.76 -3.34
C PRO A 60 5.93 22.86 -2.37
N LEU A 61 5.94 21.54 -2.59
CA LEU A 61 5.31 20.56 -1.72
C LEU A 61 5.90 20.57 -0.31
N VAL A 62 7.20 20.93 -0.15
CA VAL A 62 7.84 20.93 1.16
C VAL A 62 7.14 21.85 2.16
N TRP A 63 6.63 23.00 1.70
CA TRP A 63 5.88 23.93 2.55
C TRP A 63 4.54 23.34 3.01
N ALA A 64 3.84 22.66 2.10
CA ALA A 64 2.60 21.96 2.43
C ALA A 64 2.89 20.78 3.39
N ALA A 65 3.93 20.01 3.13
CA ALA A 65 4.36 18.92 4.01
C ALA A 65 4.71 19.44 5.41
N ALA A 66 5.50 20.52 5.53
CA ALA A 66 5.85 21.14 6.80
C ALA A 66 4.61 21.56 7.62
N PHE A 67 3.62 22.17 6.95
CA PHE A 67 2.37 22.54 7.59
C PHE A 67 1.58 21.29 8.05
N TRP A 68 1.43 20.28 7.20
CA TRP A 68 0.64 19.09 7.51
C TRP A 68 1.27 18.18 8.56
N VAL A 69 2.62 18.09 8.62
CA VAL A 69 3.26 17.29 9.67
C VAL A 69 3.09 17.93 11.04
N GLU A 70 3.19 19.25 11.15
CA GLU A 70 2.95 19.95 12.42
C GLU A 70 1.48 19.89 12.85
N GLU A 71 0.54 20.00 11.89
CA GLU A 71 -0.89 19.78 12.16
C GLU A 71 -1.13 18.35 12.69
N ALA A 72 -0.55 17.34 12.01
CA ALA A 72 -0.68 15.95 12.41
C ALA A 72 -0.02 15.67 13.76
N TYR A 73 1.16 16.27 14.03
CA TYR A 73 1.84 16.15 15.31
C TYR A 73 0.94 16.58 16.47
N ASN A 74 0.36 17.77 16.39
CA ASN A 74 -0.50 18.31 17.46
C ASN A 74 -1.72 17.42 17.77
N GLU A 75 -2.30 16.80 16.73
CA GLU A 75 -3.41 15.87 16.93
C GLU A 75 -2.95 14.51 17.50
N LEU A 76 -1.86 13.97 16.99
CA LEU A 76 -1.33 12.66 17.40
C LEU A 76 -0.74 12.71 18.81
N GLU A 77 -0.09 13.82 19.21
CA GLU A 77 0.38 14.04 20.57
C GLU A 77 -0.77 13.88 21.58
N GLN A 78 -1.95 14.44 21.27
CA GLN A 78 -3.14 14.32 22.11
C GLN A 78 -3.72 12.90 22.08
N LYS A 79 -3.83 12.29 20.88
CA LYS A 79 -4.37 10.94 20.73
C LYS A 79 -3.52 9.89 21.45
N PHE A 80 -2.20 9.98 21.30
CA PHE A 80 -1.27 9.10 21.99
C PHE A 80 -1.05 9.48 23.46
N ASN A 81 -1.40 10.69 23.88
CA ASN A 81 -0.99 11.27 25.17
C ASN A 81 0.51 11.11 25.39
N TYR A 82 1.30 11.49 24.37
CA TYR A 82 2.74 11.29 24.33
C TYR A 82 3.41 12.37 23.48
N THR A 83 4.45 12.99 24.01
CA THR A 83 5.25 14.01 23.33
C THR A 83 6.58 13.37 22.87
N LEU A 84 6.94 13.53 21.60
CA LEU A 84 8.23 13.08 21.07
C LEU A 84 9.36 13.96 21.67
N ASP A 85 10.45 13.35 22.06
CA ASP A 85 11.61 14.03 22.69
C ASP A 85 12.65 14.53 21.69
N HIS A 86 12.45 14.23 20.40
CA HIS A 86 13.38 14.59 19.32
C HIS A 86 12.61 14.93 18.04
N ARG A 87 13.29 15.64 17.12
CA ARG A 87 12.76 15.89 15.79
C ARG A 87 12.79 14.63 14.94
N VAL A 88 11.72 14.43 14.19
CA VAL A 88 11.58 13.30 13.26
C VAL A 88 12.15 13.66 11.89
N PRO A 89 13.13 12.90 11.37
CA PRO A 89 13.61 13.12 10.00
C PRO A 89 12.59 12.66 8.97
N LEU A 90 12.20 13.57 8.07
CA LEU A 90 11.27 13.32 6.96
C LEU A 90 12.03 13.42 5.63
N VAL A 91 12.10 12.33 4.87
CA VAL A 91 12.78 12.30 3.57
C VAL A 91 11.73 12.32 2.46
N LEU A 92 11.65 13.44 1.73
CA LEU A 92 10.65 13.69 0.71
C LEU A 92 11.25 13.53 -0.69
N TYR A 93 10.78 12.51 -1.40
CA TYR A 93 11.09 12.32 -2.81
C TYR A 93 10.05 12.98 -3.69
N SER A 94 10.48 13.68 -4.75
CA SER A 94 9.56 14.37 -5.68
C SER A 94 8.82 13.42 -6.63
N SER A 95 9.21 12.15 -6.69
CA SER A 95 8.53 11.13 -7.48
C SER A 95 8.74 9.72 -6.91
N HIS A 96 7.91 8.78 -7.30
CA HIS A 96 8.06 7.38 -6.90
C HIS A 96 9.32 6.72 -7.49
N ILE A 97 9.73 7.10 -8.70
CA ILE A 97 10.97 6.60 -9.34
C ILE A 97 12.20 7.01 -8.53
N HIS A 98 12.23 8.25 -8.04
CA HIS A 98 13.30 8.69 -7.14
C HIS A 98 13.27 7.96 -5.80
N PHE A 99 12.09 7.72 -5.27
CA PHE A 99 11.90 6.96 -4.03
C PHE A 99 12.39 5.51 -4.14
N GLN A 100 12.23 4.86 -5.29
CA GLN A 100 12.75 3.51 -5.54
C GLN A 100 14.27 3.40 -5.43
N GLN A 101 15.02 4.52 -5.55
CA GLN A 101 16.46 4.57 -5.41
C GLN A 101 16.92 4.54 -3.94
N THR A 102 16.02 4.73 -2.97
CA THR A 102 16.41 4.72 -1.55
C THR A 102 17.07 3.41 -1.16
N ASN A 103 18.22 3.51 -0.47
CA ASN A 103 18.96 2.36 0.05
C ASN A 103 18.52 1.96 1.47
N VAL A 104 17.47 2.59 2.02
CA VAL A 104 16.96 2.29 3.35
C VAL A 104 16.38 0.87 3.39
N LEU A 105 15.63 0.49 2.36
CA LEU A 105 15.10 -0.86 2.20
C LEU A 105 15.98 -1.67 1.24
N PRO A 106 16.33 -2.92 1.57
CA PRO A 106 17.16 -3.76 0.72
C PRO A 106 16.44 -4.31 -0.52
N MET A 107 15.10 -4.30 -0.51
CA MET A 107 14.26 -4.80 -1.60
C MET A 107 13.92 -3.71 -2.61
N GLN A 108 13.52 -4.11 -3.81
CA GLN A 108 12.89 -3.19 -4.75
C GLN A 108 11.54 -2.75 -4.20
N ILE A 109 11.27 -1.45 -4.22
CA ILE A 109 10.03 -0.88 -3.71
C ILE A 109 8.94 -1.00 -4.78
N PRO A 110 7.87 -1.77 -4.52
CA PRO A 110 6.73 -1.85 -5.43
C PRO A 110 6.03 -0.50 -5.61
N GLU A 111 5.38 -0.30 -6.74
CA GLU A 111 4.63 0.91 -7.05
C GLU A 111 3.51 1.22 -6.04
N GLY A 112 2.94 0.19 -5.43
CA GLY A 112 1.88 0.32 -4.43
C GLY A 112 2.31 0.90 -3.08
N ILE A 113 3.62 0.96 -2.78
CA ILE A 113 4.12 1.51 -1.50
C ILE A 113 4.11 3.03 -1.57
N GLY A 114 3.28 3.66 -0.75
CA GLY A 114 3.12 5.11 -0.67
C GLY A 114 4.16 5.82 0.20
N GLY A 115 4.78 5.11 1.12
CA GLY A 115 5.80 5.59 2.06
C GLY A 115 6.20 4.48 2.99
N PHE A 116 7.10 4.77 3.92
CA PHE A 116 7.40 3.87 5.03
C PHE A 116 8.07 4.61 6.18
N PHE A 117 7.87 4.10 7.37
CA PHE A 117 8.63 4.45 8.55
C PHE A 117 9.79 3.47 8.74
N GLU A 118 11.01 3.98 8.87
CA GLU A 118 12.21 3.17 9.12
C GLU A 118 12.53 3.16 10.62
N PHE A 119 12.30 2.00 11.24
CA PHE A 119 12.37 1.82 12.68
C PHE A 119 13.76 2.09 13.29
N ILE A 120 14.86 1.72 12.60
CA ILE A 120 16.22 1.76 13.17
C ILE A 120 16.70 3.20 13.40
N LYS A 121 16.38 4.12 12.49
CA LYS A 121 16.80 5.53 12.57
C LYS A 121 15.64 6.49 12.75
N GLY A 122 14.43 5.97 12.96
CA GLY A 122 13.23 6.77 13.20
C GLY A 122 12.87 7.71 12.05
N ARG A 123 13.16 7.34 10.77
CA ARG A 123 12.93 8.20 9.62
C ARG A 123 11.65 7.84 8.90
N VAL A 124 10.91 8.85 8.50
CA VAL A 124 9.79 8.71 7.56
C VAL A 124 10.28 9.02 6.15
N VAL A 125 9.96 8.14 5.19
CA VAL A 125 10.39 8.30 3.79
C VAL A 125 9.18 8.23 2.88
N LEU A 126 8.95 9.29 2.09
CA LEU A 126 7.72 9.49 1.33
C LEU A 126 8.02 9.94 -0.10
N PRO A 127 7.41 9.33 -1.13
CA PRO A 127 7.35 9.91 -2.47
C PRO A 127 6.14 10.82 -2.63
N PHE A 128 6.24 11.81 -3.50
CA PHE A 128 5.07 12.50 -4.01
C PHE A 128 4.53 11.78 -5.25
N ASN A 129 3.28 11.39 -5.23
CA ASN A 129 2.62 10.67 -6.32
C ASN A 129 1.77 11.57 -7.24
N GLY A 130 1.83 12.89 -7.07
CA GLY A 130 1.01 13.85 -7.80
C GLY A 130 -0.35 14.17 -7.17
N ASN A 131 -0.77 13.44 -6.14
CA ASN A 131 -2.03 13.65 -5.43
C ASN A 131 -1.77 14.18 -4.02
N LEU A 132 -2.17 15.41 -3.75
CA LEU A 132 -1.98 16.05 -2.44
C LEU A 132 -2.79 15.40 -1.31
N HIS A 133 -3.98 14.89 -1.62
CA HIS A 133 -4.82 14.22 -0.63
C HIS A 133 -4.18 12.90 -0.16
N ASP A 134 -3.74 12.07 -1.11
CA ASP A 134 -3.06 10.81 -0.80
C ASP A 134 -1.74 11.07 -0.07
N PHE A 135 -0.98 12.07 -0.51
CA PHE A 135 0.28 12.43 0.14
C PHE A 135 0.08 12.86 1.60
N ARG A 136 -0.93 13.71 1.89
CA ARG A 136 -1.27 14.11 3.25
C ARG A 136 -1.73 12.92 4.09
N HIS A 137 -2.50 12.00 3.51
CA HIS A 137 -2.93 10.77 4.18
C HIS A 137 -1.72 9.89 4.56
N VAL A 138 -0.87 9.54 3.58
CA VAL A 138 0.31 8.69 3.83
C VAL A 138 1.26 9.34 4.85
N LEU A 139 1.49 10.64 4.76
CA LEU A 139 2.31 11.37 5.71
C LEU A 139 1.79 11.22 7.15
N ARG A 140 0.48 11.37 7.38
CA ARG A 140 -0.13 11.13 8.70
C ARG A 140 -0.05 9.67 9.12
N HIS A 141 -0.26 8.74 8.18
CA HIS A 141 -0.17 7.30 8.42
C HIS A 141 1.20 6.92 8.98
N GLU A 142 2.27 7.38 8.33
CA GLU A 142 3.64 7.11 8.79
C GLU A 142 3.94 7.78 10.14
N LEU A 143 3.36 8.94 10.42
CA LEU A 143 3.50 9.58 11.73
C LEU A 143 2.81 8.81 12.86
N VAL A 144 1.71 8.11 12.59
CA VAL A 144 1.10 7.23 13.58
C VAL A 144 2.08 6.13 14.00
N HIS A 145 2.82 5.54 13.04
CA HIS A 145 3.88 4.56 13.35
C HIS A 145 5.00 5.17 14.18
N VAL A 146 5.42 6.40 13.88
CA VAL A 146 6.43 7.12 14.68
C VAL A 146 5.98 7.26 16.13
N PHE A 147 4.79 7.78 16.36
CA PHE A 147 4.26 7.96 17.72
C PHE A 147 4.07 6.63 18.44
N MET A 148 3.51 5.62 17.77
CA MET A 148 3.30 4.29 18.33
C MET A 148 4.62 3.69 18.80
N GLN A 149 5.65 3.66 17.96
CA GLN A 149 6.94 3.10 18.31
C GLN A 149 7.58 3.85 19.48
N ASN A 150 7.64 5.18 19.43
CA ASN A 150 8.29 5.97 20.47
C ASN A 150 7.58 5.81 21.82
N LYS A 151 6.24 5.82 21.82
CA LYS A 151 5.45 5.59 23.04
C LYS A 151 5.70 4.21 23.62
N VAL A 152 5.69 3.18 22.79
CA VAL A 152 5.96 1.80 23.23
C VAL A 152 7.38 1.65 23.77
N HIS A 153 8.38 2.18 23.07
CA HIS A 153 9.77 2.15 23.53
C HIS A 153 9.96 2.88 24.87
N ALA A 154 9.30 4.02 25.05
CA ALA A 154 9.34 4.74 26.33
C ALA A 154 8.68 3.96 27.49
N SER A 155 7.81 3.00 27.20
CA SER A 155 7.13 2.17 28.20
C SER A 155 7.88 0.87 28.53
N ILE A 156 8.98 0.56 27.82
CA ILE A 156 9.73 -0.68 27.96
C ILE A 156 11.16 -0.35 28.38
N ASP A 157 11.52 -0.70 29.61
CA ASP A 157 12.89 -0.49 30.15
C ASP A 157 13.90 -1.50 29.61
N ASP A 158 13.47 -2.68 29.15
CA ASP A 158 14.33 -3.75 28.66
C ASP A 158 14.46 -3.70 27.13
N VAL A 159 15.65 -3.35 26.65
CA VAL A 159 15.98 -3.27 25.21
C VAL A 159 15.71 -4.59 24.47
N ALA A 160 15.95 -5.73 25.11
CA ALA A 160 15.70 -7.04 24.49
C ALA A 160 14.20 -7.29 24.26
N VAL A 161 13.34 -6.74 25.09
CA VAL A 161 11.88 -6.77 24.91
C VAL A 161 11.48 -5.78 23.81
N GLN A 162 12.06 -4.58 23.80
CA GLN A 162 11.81 -3.59 22.73
C GLN A 162 12.08 -4.15 21.33
N ASP A 163 13.21 -4.88 21.17
CA ASP A 163 13.64 -5.42 19.88
C ASP A 163 12.82 -6.63 19.42
N ASN A 164 12.15 -7.33 20.32
CA ASN A 164 11.44 -8.58 20.04
C ASN A 164 9.91 -8.46 20.08
N TYR A 165 9.38 -7.33 20.58
CA TYR A 165 7.94 -7.15 20.64
C TYR A 165 7.40 -6.48 19.36
N SER A 166 6.29 -6.99 18.85
CA SER A 166 5.51 -6.33 17.81
C SER A 166 4.02 -6.55 18.05
N PHE A 167 3.24 -5.50 17.88
CA PHE A 167 1.79 -5.64 17.77
C PHE A 167 1.42 -6.46 16.54
N PRO A 168 0.23 -7.12 16.54
CA PRO A 168 -0.30 -7.70 15.32
C PRO A 168 -0.35 -6.65 14.19
N LEU A 169 0.03 -7.05 12.98
CA LEU A 169 0.12 -6.13 11.85
C LEU A 169 -1.22 -5.44 11.53
N TRP A 170 -2.33 -6.17 11.68
CA TRP A 170 -3.67 -5.61 11.50
C TRP A 170 -3.98 -4.45 12.48
N PHE A 171 -3.43 -4.51 13.70
CA PHE A 171 -3.58 -3.45 14.69
C PHE A 171 -2.72 -2.24 14.32
N THR A 172 -1.45 -2.48 14.02
CA THR A 172 -0.49 -1.44 13.68
C THR A 172 -0.95 -0.63 12.45
N GLU A 173 -1.29 -1.33 11.37
CA GLU A 173 -1.73 -0.70 10.14
C GLU A 173 -3.16 -0.16 10.23
N GLY A 174 -4.03 -0.90 10.90
CA GLY A 174 -5.40 -0.45 11.14
C GLY A 174 -5.47 0.84 11.96
N LEU A 175 -4.59 1.00 12.96
CA LEU A 175 -4.52 2.23 13.75
C LEU A 175 -3.96 3.39 12.92
N ALA A 176 -2.93 3.11 12.11
CA ALA A 176 -2.36 4.09 11.20
C ALA A 176 -3.40 4.60 10.20
N GLU A 177 -4.23 3.71 9.64
CA GLU A 177 -5.36 4.09 8.79
C GLU A 177 -6.43 4.89 9.57
N TRP A 178 -6.86 4.39 10.72
CA TRP A 178 -7.93 5.01 11.50
C TRP A 178 -7.55 6.41 12.02
N TRP A 179 -6.33 6.59 12.49
CA TRP A 179 -5.90 7.87 13.05
C TRP A 179 -5.30 8.84 12.02
N SER A 180 -5.10 8.39 10.75
CA SER A 180 -4.66 9.27 9.67
C SER A 180 -5.80 9.84 8.84
N ILE A 181 -6.65 9.00 8.25
CA ILE A 181 -7.72 9.41 7.34
C ILE A 181 -9.12 9.28 7.97
N GLY A 182 -9.25 8.55 9.07
CA GLY A 182 -10.55 8.22 9.67
C GLY A 182 -11.30 7.16 8.86
N TRP A 183 -12.60 7.35 8.62
CA TRP A 183 -13.41 6.43 7.82
C TRP A 183 -13.77 7.09 6.49
N ASP A 184 -13.22 6.57 5.42
CA ASP A 184 -13.39 7.11 4.08
C ASP A 184 -14.23 6.19 3.16
N SER A 185 -14.51 6.66 1.96
CA SER A 185 -15.29 5.90 0.97
C SER A 185 -14.59 4.63 0.48
N GLN A 186 -13.26 4.59 0.51
CA GLN A 186 -12.49 3.41 0.11
C GLN A 186 -12.59 2.32 1.18
N ALA A 187 -12.46 2.66 2.46
CA ALA A 187 -12.67 1.75 3.57
C ALA A 187 -14.12 1.19 3.55
N GLU A 188 -15.11 2.09 3.39
CA GLU A 188 -16.52 1.71 3.28
C GLU A 188 -16.77 0.73 2.14
N MET A 189 -16.23 0.99 0.95
CA MET A 189 -16.39 0.13 -0.23
C MET A 189 -15.76 -1.25 0.00
N LEU A 190 -14.53 -1.31 0.47
CA LEU A 190 -13.79 -2.56 0.65
C LEU A 190 -14.40 -3.44 1.74
N ILE A 191 -14.76 -2.86 2.88
CA ILE A 191 -15.37 -3.61 3.99
C ILE A 191 -16.76 -4.10 3.61
N ARG A 192 -17.55 -3.27 2.93
CA ARG A 192 -18.87 -3.68 2.44
C ARG A 192 -18.79 -4.81 1.42
N ASP A 193 -17.86 -4.73 0.47
CA ASP A 193 -17.63 -5.78 -0.53
C ASP A 193 -17.17 -7.08 0.14
N ALA A 194 -16.20 -7.01 1.05
CA ALA A 194 -15.71 -8.17 1.81
C ALA A 194 -16.84 -8.82 2.62
N LEU A 195 -17.68 -8.02 3.29
CA LEU A 195 -18.80 -8.52 4.06
C LEU A 195 -19.85 -9.22 3.19
N LEU A 196 -20.19 -8.65 2.02
CA LEU A 196 -21.20 -9.19 1.11
C LEU A 196 -20.77 -10.50 0.41
N HIS A 197 -19.47 -10.73 0.31
CA HIS A 197 -18.89 -11.89 -0.35
C HIS A 197 -18.24 -12.90 0.61
N ASP A 198 -18.46 -12.75 1.92
CA ASP A 198 -17.87 -13.60 2.97
C ASP A 198 -16.32 -13.63 2.90
N HIS A 199 -15.72 -12.47 2.61
CA HIS A 199 -14.27 -12.28 2.52
C HIS A 199 -13.66 -11.57 3.73
N LEU A 200 -14.44 -11.30 4.79
CA LEU A 200 -13.88 -10.84 6.06
C LEU A 200 -13.11 -11.97 6.73
N TYR A 201 -11.90 -11.67 7.16
CA TYR A 201 -11.05 -12.61 7.87
C TYR A 201 -11.12 -12.40 9.39
N PRO A 202 -11.03 -13.46 10.20
CA PRO A 202 -10.85 -13.30 11.64
C PRO A 202 -9.57 -12.53 11.93
N LEU A 203 -9.64 -11.45 12.72
CA LEU A 203 -8.49 -10.56 12.98
C LEU A 203 -7.26 -11.31 13.50
N GLY A 204 -7.44 -12.30 14.39
CA GLY A 204 -6.33 -13.13 14.88
C GLY A 204 -5.65 -14.02 13.83
N SER A 205 -6.18 -14.11 12.60
CA SER A 205 -5.58 -14.86 11.49
C SER A 205 -5.12 -13.98 10.34
N LEU A 206 -5.34 -12.66 10.40
CA LEU A 206 -5.00 -11.72 9.32
C LEU A 206 -3.51 -11.66 9.02
N ASP A 207 -2.66 -11.77 10.02
CA ASP A 207 -1.20 -11.76 9.84
C ASP A 207 -0.70 -12.94 9.00
N LEU A 208 -1.44 -14.07 9.03
CA LEU A 208 -1.14 -15.26 8.24
C LEU A 208 -1.70 -15.21 6.82
N ALA A 209 -2.70 -14.40 6.60
CA ALA A 209 -3.48 -14.44 5.37
C ALA A 209 -2.85 -13.66 4.21
N MET A 210 -1.78 -12.86 4.44
CA MET A 210 -1.18 -11.96 3.43
C MET A 210 -2.25 -11.24 2.59
N THR A 211 -3.34 -10.81 3.23
CA THR A 211 -4.52 -10.26 2.58
C THR A 211 -4.32 -8.86 1.99
N GLY A 212 -3.09 -8.36 2.07
CA GLY A 212 -2.73 -7.08 1.49
C GLY A 212 -3.53 -5.92 2.07
N PHE A 213 -4.03 -5.06 1.22
CA PHE A 213 -4.72 -3.83 1.62
C PHE A 213 -6.05 -4.07 2.38
N LEU A 214 -6.70 -5.23 2.20
CA LEU A 214 -7.91 -5.57 2.95
C LEU A 214 -7.63 -5.66 4.46
N MET A 215 -6.50 -6.25 4.88
CA MET A 215 -6.10 -6.32 6.29
C MET A 215 -6.01 -4.92 6.94
N TYR A 216 -5.47 -3.94 6.24
CA TYR A 216 -5.44 -2.54 6.69
C TYR A 216 -6.84 -2.02 6.99
N LYS A 217 -7.77 -2.26 6.06
CA LYS A 217 -9.15 -1.78 6.17
C LYS A 217 -9.99 -2.56 7.18
N GLU A 218 -9.73 -3.85 7.36
CA GLU A 218 -10.36 -4.64 8.43
C GLU A 218 -9.89 -4.17 9.80
N GLY A 219 -8.59 -3.97 9.99
CA GLY A 219 -8.03 -3.38 11.20
C GLY A 219 -8.60 -1.99 11.49
N GLN A 220 -8.63 -1.09 10.47
CA GLN A 220 -9.23 0.24 10.56
C GLN A 220 -10.71 0.17 10.99
N SER A 221 -11.48 -0.74 10.40
CA SER A 221 -12.90 -0.93 10.70
C SER A 221 -13.13 -1.41 12.13
N PHE A 222 -12.33 -2.39 12.57
CA PHE A 222 -12.41 -2.89 13.93
C PHE A 222 -12.04 -1.82 14.95
N LEU A 223 -10.95 -1.07 14.74
CA LEU A 223 -10.49 -0.03 15.66
C LEU A 223 -11.45 1.17 15.70
N ARG A 224 -12.07 1.53 14.56
CA ARG A 224 -13.19 2.48 14.54
C ARG A 224 -14.34 2.02 15.44
N TYR A 225 -14.78 0.75 15.28
CA TYR A 225 -15.83 0.18 16.12
C TYR A 225 -15.42 0.15 17.59
N TYR A 226 -14.19 -0.30 17.87
CA TYR A 226 -13.66 -0.41 19.23
C TYR A 226 -13.65 0.97 19.92
N GLU A 227 -13.11 1.99 19.27
CA GLU A 227 -13.08 3.35 19.83
C GLU A 227 -14.48 3.92 20.07
N GLN A 228 -15.43 3.66 19.16
CA GLN A 228 -16.82 4.07 19.31
C GLN A 228 -17.54 3.40 20.50
N GLN A 229 -17.23 2.14 20.78
CA GLN A 229 -17.88 1.38 21.85
C GLN A 229 -17.20 1.57 23.21
N TYR A 230 -15.88 1.67 23.23
CA TYR A 230 -15.08 1.64 24.47
C TYR A 230 -14.36 2.95 24.77
N GLY A 231 -14.30 3.87 23.82
CA GLY A 231 -13.66 5.18 23.96
C GLY A 231 -12.16 5.17 23.62
N SER A 232 -11.65 6.37 23.31
CA SER A 232 -10.25 6.59 22.91
C SER A 232 -9.25 6.21 24.00
N ASP A 233 -9.62 6.38 25.27
CA ASP A 233 -8.74 6.02 26.40
C ASP A 233 -8.48 4.52 26.47
N ARG A 234 -9.48 3.69 26.21
CA ARG A 234 -9.29 2.23 26.18
C ARG A 234 -8.52 1.79 24.95
N LEU A 235 -8.73 2.44 23.80
CA LEU A 235 -7.94 2.18 22.60
C LEU A 235 -6.46 2.48 22.85
N ARG A 236 -6.14 3.61 23.50
CA ARG A 236 -4.76 3.95 23.89
C ARG A 236 -4.16 2.94 24.88
N LYS A 237 -4.93 2.47 25.85
CA LYS A 237 -4.49 1.46 26.83
C LYS A 237 -4.09 0.14 26.18
N LEU A 238 -4.61 -0.23 25.03
CA LEU A 238 -4.13 -1.41 24.29
C LEU A 238 -2.64 -1.34 23.98
N MET A 239 -2.08 -0.13 23.84
CA MET A 239 -0.64 0.10 23.62
C MET A 239 0.14 0.35 24.90
N GLU A 240 -0.52 0.63 26.00
CA GLU A 240 0.11 0.91 27.29
C GLU A 240 0.28 -0.36 28.13
N ASP A 241 -0.76 -1.19 28.15
CA ASP A 241 -0.88 -2.32 29.07
C ASP A 241 -0.60 -3.68 28.40
N PHE A 242 -0.16 -3.70 27.12
CA PHE A 242 -0.01 -4.93 26.34
C PHE A 242 0.98 -5.95 26.92
N LEU A 243 2.01 -5.49 27.63
CA LEU A 243 3.01 -6.37 28.28
C LEU A 243 2.49 -7.03 29.55
N GLU A 244 1.34 -6.66 30.05
CA GLU A 244 0.73 -7.28 31.24
C GLU A 244 0.05 -8.62 30.92
N PHE A 245 -0.10 -8.96 29.61
CA PHE A 245 -0.81 -10.14 29.14
C PHE A 245 0.04 -10.96 28.16
N ASP A 246 -0.23 -12.26 28.06
CA ASP A 246 0.52 -13.17 27.19
C ASP A 246 0.21 -12.96 25.69
N THR A 247 -0.99 -12.48 25.36
CA THR A 247 -1.43 -12.26 23.98
C THR A 247 -2.17 -10.93 23.84
N PHE A 248 -2.15 -10.37 22.64
CA PHE A 248 -2.88 -9.15 22.34
C PHE A 248 -4.40 -9.32 22.44
N ASP A 249 -4.94 -10.51 22.16
CA ASP A 249 -6.34 -10.87 22.35
C ASP A 249 -6.75 -10.79 23.83
N GLU A 250 -5.87 -11.25 24.74
CA GLU A 250 -6.08 -11.11 26.17
C GLU A 250 -6.02 -9.66 26.63
N THR A 251 -5.10 -8.87 26.08
CA THR A 251 -5.03 -7.42 26.31
C THR A 251 -6.36 -6.75 25.98
N ILE A 252 -6.88 -7.02 24.76
CA ILE A 252 -8.17 -6.47 24.34
C ILE A 252 -9.29 -6.90 25.28
N SER A 253 -9.33 -8.17 25.65
CA SER A 253 -10.37 -8.72 26.53
C SER A 253 -10.34 -8.07 27.90
N ALA A 254 -9.16 -7.95 28.51
CA ALA A 254 -8.98 -7.37 29.85
C ALA A 254 -9.37 -5.88 29.89
N ILE A 255 -8.89 -5.08 28.94
CA ILE A 255 -9.15 -3.65 28.88
C ILE A 255 -10.62 -3.37 28.56
N SER A 256 -11.24 -4.17 27.70
CA SER A 256 -12.65 -4.03 27.32
C SER A 256 -13.62 -4.51 28.40
N GLY A 257 -13.18 -5.48 29.22
CA GLY A 257 -14.06 -6.20 30.14
C GLY A 257 -14.98 -7.19 29.43
N LYS A 258 -14.66 -7.62 28.21
CA LYS A 258 -15.42 -8.53 27.38
C LYS A 258 -14.47 -9.41 26.56
N ASP A 259 -14.81 -10.69 26.37
CA ASP A 259 -14.02 -11.62 25.56
C ASP A 259 -13.83 -11.10 24.11
N PHE A 260 -12.60 -11.19 23.59
CA PHE A 260 -12.25 -10.68 22.27
C PHE A 260 -13.11 -11.32 21.16
N LYS A 261 -13.40 -12.61 21.25
CA LYS A 261 -14.23 -13.29 20.27
C LYS A 261 -15.66 -12.76 20.26
N GLU A 262 -16.19 -12.39 21.43
CA GLU A 262 -17.50 -11.76 21.54
C GLU A 262 -17.49 -10.34 20.94
N ILE A 263 -16.41 -9.59 21.16
CA ILE A 263 -16.23 -8.26 20.57
C ILE A 263 -16.19 -8.34 19.04
N MET A 264 -15.51 -9.35 18.49
CA MET A 264 -15.48 -9.60 17.04
C MET A 264 -16.86 -9.91 16.47
N ILE A 265 -17.65 -10.74 17.17
CA ILE A 265 -19.04 -11.02 16.77
C ILE A 265 -19.87 -9.74 16.76
N ASP A 266 -19.74 -8.92 17.78
CA ASP A 266 -20.48 -7.65 17.88
C ASP A 266 -20.06 -6.67 16.77
N TRP A 267 -18.77 -6.58 16.46
CA TRP A 267 -18.26 -5.78 15.34
C TRP A 267 -18.86 -6.25 14.00
N GLU A 268 -18.81 -7.54 13.72
CA GLU A 268 -19.37 -8.09 12.47
C GLU A 268 -20.89 -7.84 12.38
N LEU A 269 -21.62 -7.98 13.50
CA LEU A 269 -23.04 -7.66 13.57
C LEU A 269 -23.31 -6.15 13.34
N ALA A 270 -22.46 -5.28 13.85
CA ALA A 270 -22.55 -3.83 13.61
C ALA A 270 -22.35 -3.53 12.12
N LEU A 271 -21.34 -4.12 11.49
CA LEU A 271 -21.08 -3.98 10.05
C LEU A 271 -22.28 -4.49 9.20
N LYS A 272 -22.84 -5.63 9.55
CA LYS A 272 -24.04 -6.17 8.87
C LYS A 272 -25.22 -5.21 8.96
N ARG A 273 -25.44 -4.57 10.12
CA ARG A 273 -26.51 -3.58 10.31
C ARG A 273 -26.25 -2.29 9.52
N GLU A 274 -25.02 -1.77 9.54
CA GLU A 274 -24.63 -0.58 8.76
C GLU A 274 -24.81 -0.86 7.25
N THR A 275 -24.31 -1.99 6.77
CA THR A 275 -24.44 -2.40 5.36
C THR A 275 -25.88 -2.60 4.94
N ALA A 276 -26.69 -3.31 5.73
CA ALA A 276 -28.10 -3.50 5.44
C ALA A 276 -28.86 -2.17 5.34
N LYS A 277 -28.56 -1.21 6.22
CA LYS A 277 -29.15 0.12 6.18
C LYS A 277 -28.72 0.89 4.92
N ALA A 278 -27.45 0.83 4.54
CA ALA A 278 -26.95 1.50 3.35
C ALA A 278 -27.56 0.93 2.06
N LEU A 279 -27.80 -0.39 2.01
CA LEU A 279 -28.33 -1.07 0.82
C LEU A 279 -29.86 -0.98 0.69
N GLN A 280 -30.60 -0.47 1.68
CA GLN A 280 -32.09 -0.42 1.64
C GLN A 280 -32.66 0.32 0.42
N HIS A 281 -31.90 1.26 -0.13
CA HIS A 281 -32.31 2.11 -1.24
C HIS A 281 -31.45 1.92 -2.49
N GLU A 282 -30.55 0.95 -2.48
CA GLU A 282 -29.67 0.68 -3.60
C GLU A 282 -30.19 -0.45 -4.47
N THR A 283 -30.04 -0.29 -5.77
CA THR A 283 -30.35 -1.36 -6.74
C THR A 283 -29.21 -2.37 -6.72
N VAL A 284 -29.52 -3.63 -6.44
CA VAL A 284 -28.52 -4.71 -6.46
C VAL A 284 -27.86 -4.77 -7.85
N PRO A 285 -26.53 -4.71 -7.92
CA PRO A 285 -25.83 -4.93 -9.18
C PRO A 285 -26.23 -6.27 -9.80
N GLY A 286 -26.70 -6.29 -11.02
CA GLY A 286 -27.13 -7.50 -11.72
C GLY A 286 -28.46 -7.35 -12.46
N SER A 287 -29.45 -6.62 -11.95
CA SER A 287 -30.65 -6.28 -12.70
C SER A 287 -30.41 -5.03 -13.56
N GLY A 288 -30.25 -5.20 -14.86
CA GLY A 288 -30.01 -4.11 -15.80
C GLY A 288 -28.54 -3.70 -16.00
N VAL A 289 -27.59 -4.41 -15.39
CA VAL A 289 -26.15 -4.18 -15.56
C VAL A 289 -25.57 -5.25 -16.48
N GLN A 290 -24.81 -4.80 -17.48
CA GLN A 290 -24.06 -5.69 -18.37
C GLN A 290 -22.61 -5.82 -17.87
N GLN A 291 -22.22 -7.05 -17.52
CA GLN A 291 -20.82 -7.34 -17.24
C GLN A 291 -20.00 -7.36 -18.53
N LEU A 292 -18.99 -6.48 -18.63
CA LEU A 292 -18.15 -6.36 -19.82
C LEU A 292 -16.90 -7.23 -19.75
N THR A 293 -16.32 -7.43 -18.57
CA THR A 293 -15.06 -8.16 -18.36
C THR A 293 -15.19 -9.27 -17.32
N ARG A 294 -14.41 -10.36 -17.47
CA ARG A 294 -14.49 -11.53 -16.57
C ARG A 294 -13.14 -12.07 -16.09
N ARG A 295 -12.01 -11.63 -16.66
CA ARG A 295 -10.67 -12.16 -16.36
C ARG A 295 -9.75 -11.06 -15.93
N GLY A 296 -8.91 -11.34 -14.94
CA GLY A 296 -7.92 -10.40 -14.41
C GLY A 296 -8.55 -9.20 -13.71
N ALA A 297 -7.72 -8.33 -13.19
CA ALA A 297 -8.15 -7.04 -12.71
C ALA A 297 -8.33 -6.09 -13.90
N ASN A 298 -9.47 -5.41 -13.96
CA ASN A 298 -9.82 -4.47 -15.02
C ASN A 298 -10.22 -3.16 -14.35
N VAL A 299 -9.43 -2.11 -14.57
CA VAL A 299 -9.55 -0.87 -13.82
C VAL A 299 -9.51 0.37 -14.72
N ASN A 300 -9.93 1.49 -14.15
CA ASN A 300 -9.88 2.83 -14.76
C ASN A 300 -10.52 2.89 -16.15
N PRO A 301 -11.79 2.46 -16.29
CA PRO A 301 -12.47 2.49 -17.59
C PRO A 301 -12.70 3.93 -18.05
N SER A 302 -12.53 4.15 -19.35
CA SER A 302 -12.95 5.36 -20.07
C SER A 302 -13.79 4.96 -21.27
N MET A 303 -14.68 5.82 -21.70
CA MET A 303 -15.58 5.55 -22.81
C MET A 303 -15.39 6.58 -23.94
N TYR A 304 -15.50 6.13 -25.19
CA TYR A 304 -15.47 7.01 -26.33
C TYR A 304 -16.37 6.48 -27.46
N ARG A 305 -16.74 7.37 -28.40
CA ARG A 305 -17.36 6.96 -29.64
C ARG A 305 -16.35 7.08 -30.79
N ASP A 306 -16.31 6.04 -31.61
CA ASP A 306 -15.49 6.06 -32.83
C ASP A 306 -16.11 6.98 -33.90
N SER A 307 -15.44 7.18 -35.03
CA SER A 307 -15.91 7.99 -36.15
C SER A 307 -17.20 7.48 -36.80
N LYS A 308 -17.56 6.21 -36.55
CA LYS A 308 -18.81 5.58 -37.01
C LYS A 308 -19.94 5.70 -35.98
N GLY A 309 -19.67 6.26 -34.81
CA GLY A 309 -20.62 6.42 -33.72
C GLY A 309 -20.73 5.22 -32.77
N ASN A 310 -19.94 4.13 -32.94
CA ASN A 310 -19.95 2.97 -32.08
C ASN A 310 -19.36 3.33 -30.71
N LEU A 311 -19.95 2.78 -29.66
CA LEU A 311 -19.53 3.03 -28.30
C LEU A 311 -18.48 2.00 -27.87
N HIS A 312 -17.32 2.49 -27.45
CA HIS A 312 -16.21 1.68 -26.96
C HIS A 312 -15.90 2.01 -25.51
N THR A 313 -15.44 1.02 -24.76
CA THR A 313 -14.74 1.21 -23.49
C THR A 313 -13.27 0.91 -23.64
N ILE A 314 -12.42 1.67 -22.93
CA ILE A 314 -10.98 1.47 -22.83
C ILE A 314 -10.66 1.29 -21.34
N TYR A 315 -9.81 0.35 -21.00
CA TYR A 315 -9.46 0.06 -19.61
C TYR A 315 -8.11 -0.65 -19.50
N TYR A 316 -7.46 -0.51 -18.37
CA TYR A 316 -6.30 -1.34 -18.03
C TYR A 316 -6.72 -2.75 -17.66
N SER A 317 -5.90 -3.74 -18.03
CA SER A 317 -6.06 -5.12 -17.58
C SER A 317 -4.72 -5.84 -17.48
N ASN A 318 -4.56 -6.65 -16.44
CA ASN A 318 -3.38 -7.49 -16.22
C ASN A 318 -3.63 -8.98 -16.52
N ARG A 319 -4.70 -9.31 -17.24
CA ARG A 319 -5.17 -10.70 -17.48
C ARG A 319 -4.16 -11.61 -18.19
N ASP A 320 -3.20 -11.04 -18.89
CA ASP A 320 -2.15 -11.76 -19.63
C ASP A 320 -0.81 -11.78 -18.87
N GLY A 321 -0.81 -11.44 -17.57
CA GLY A 321 0.38 -11.36 -16.73
C GLY A 321 1.19 -10.05 -16.91
N PHE A 322 0.75 -9.17 -17.81
CA PHE A 322 1.31 -7.84 -18.07
C PHE A 322 0.19 -6.81 -18.08
N THR A 323 0.48 -5.60 -17.63
CA THR A 323 -0.50 -4.50 -17.75
C THR A 323 -0.60 -4.04 -19.18
N ASN A 324 -1.78 -4.16 -19.76
CA ASN A 324 -2.09 -3.68 -21.10
C ASN A 324 -3.28 -2.72 -21.06
N ILE A 325 -3.44 -1.90 -22.09
CA ILE A 325 -4.67 -1.14 -22.35
C ILE A 325 -5.48 -1.91 -23.39
N TYR A 326 -6.71 -2.23 -23.03
CA TYR A 326 -7.68 -2.90 -23.89
C TYR A 326 -8.74 -1.92 -24.38
N THR A 327 -9.32 -2.20 -25.54
CA THR A 327 -10.55 -1.57 -26.01
C THR A 327 -11.58 -2.63 -26.31
N GLN A 328 -12.86 -2.34 -26.03
CA GLN A 328 -13.98 -3.22 -26.30
C GLN A 328 -15.13 -2.43 -26.92
N ASP A 329 -15.60 -2.88 -28.07
CA ASP A 329 -16.88 -2.46 -28.63
C ASP A 329 -18.02 -3.02 -27.76
N ILE A 330 -18.87 -2.16 -27.23
CA ILE A 330 -19.91 -2.54 -26.28
C ILE A 330 -21.04 -3.33 -26.94
N GLU A 331 -21.41 -2.99 -28.17
CA GLU A 331 -22.49 -3.63 -28.90
C GLU A 331 -22.06 -4.98 -29.49
N GLU A 332 -20.95 -5.00 -30.21
CA GLU A 332 -20.40 -6.22 -30.81
C GLU A 332 -19.70 -7.14 -29.80
N LYS A 333 -19.41 -6.64 -28.57
CA LYS A 333 -18.64 -7.35 -27.53
C LYS A 333 -17.25 -7.80 -27.98
N ARG A 334 -16.72 -7.14 -29.03
CA ARG A 334 -15.40 -7.43 -29.57
C ARG A 334 -14.35 -6.66 -28.82
N GLU A 335 -13.43 -7.41 -28.24
CA GLU A 335 -12.32 -6.89 -27.43
C GLU A 335 -10.99 -7.04 -28.18
N SER A 336 -10.10 -6.07 -28.03
CA SER A 336 -8.72 -6.13 -28.55
C SER A 336 -7.74 -5.39 -27.65
N VAL A 337 -6.46 -5.79 -27.73
CA VAL A 337 -5.38 -5.05 -27.06
C VAL A 337 -5.07 -3.81 -27.88
N LEU A 338 -5.19 -2.65 -27.26
CA LEU A 338 -4.85 -1.37 -27.85
C LEU A 338 -3.35 -1.05 -27.66
N ILE A 339 -2.85 -1.22 -26.44
CA ILE A 339 -1.44 -0.97 -26.08
C ILE A 339 -0.93 -2.15 -25.26
N ARG A 340 0.23 -2.69 -25.66
CA ARG A 340 0.95 -3.73 -24.93
C ARG A 340 2.01 -3.08 -24.04
N GLY A 341 1.76 -3.00 -22.74
CA GLY A 341 2.70 -2.46 -21.77
C GLY A 341 3.72 -3.48 -21.24
N GLU A 342 4.67 -3.01 -20.48
CA GLU A 342 5.64 -3.78 -19.68
C GLU A 342 6.55 -4.73 -20.51
N ARG A 343 6.76 -4.44 -21.79
CA ARG A 343 7.57 -5.28 -22.70
C ARG A 343 8.71 -4.53 -23.37
N THR A 344 8.76 -3.24 -23.24
CA THR A 344 9.78 -2.38 -23.88
C THR A 344 10.17 -1.26 -22.94
N THR A 345 11.35 -0.69 -23.12
CA THR A 345 11.82 0.49 -22.37
C THR A 345 10.98 1.75 -22.62
N ASP A 346 10.17 1.74 -23.66
CA ASP A 346 9.25 2.83 -24.01
C ASP A 346 7.90 2.73 -23.26
N LEU A 347 7.57 1.55 -22.74
CA LEU A 347 6.36 1.22 -22.00
C LEU A 347 6.70 0.32 -20.81
N GLU A 348 7.57 0.81 -19.90
CA GLU A 348 8.08 0.06 -18.76
C GLU A 348 7.00 -0.25 -17.72
N SER A 349 6.15 0.75 -17.42
CA SER A 349 4.98 0.62 -16.55
C SER A 349 3.85 1.51 -17.03
N LEU A 350 2.62 1.02 -16.95
CA LEU A 350 1.39 1.78 -17.27
C LEU A 350 0.69 2.30 -16.00
N HIS A 351 1.32 2.23 -14.84
CA HIS A 351 0.80 2.71 -13.55
C HIS A 351 -0.64 2.24 -13.26
N PHE A 352 -0.87 0.96 -13.44
CA PHE A 352 -2.16 0.26 -13.34
C PHE A 352 -3.04 0.70 -12.15
N LEU A 353 -2.43 0.93 -10.98
CA LEU A 353 -3.16 1.26 -9.75
C LEU A 353 -3.29 2.76 -9.47
N ARG A 354 -2.57 3.62 -10.21
CA ARG A 354 -2.42 5.03 -9.84
C ARG A 354 -3.00 6.02 -10.82
N THR A 355 -3.05 5.68 -12.09
CA THR A 355 -3.44 6.64 -13.14
C THR A 355 -4.68 6.19 -13.90
N GLY A 356 -5.47 7.17 -14.34
CA GLY A 356 -6.64 6.94 -15.17
C GLY A 356 -6.32 6.99 -16.64
N LEU A 357 -7.30 6.56 -17.44
CA LEU A 357 -7.37 6.74 -18.87
C LEU A 357 -8.36 7.87 -19.20
N SER A 358 -8.01 8.76 -20.10
CA SER A 358 -8.92 9.82 -20.54
C SER A 358 -8.95 9.90 -22.07
N VAL A 359 -10.14 9.96 -22.64
CA VAL A 359 -10.32 10.12 -24.09
C VAL A 359 -11.09 11.39 -24.35
N ASN A 360 -10.57 12.24 -25.24
CA ASN A 360 -11.27 13.45 -25.66
C ASN A 360 -12.28 13.16 -26.79
N LYS A 361 -13.09 14.16 -27.14
CA LYS A 361 -14.11 14.04 -28.18
C LYS A 361 -13.51 13.76 -29.57
N SER A 362 -12.25 14.05 -29.79
CA SER A 362 -11.56 13.82 -31.10
C SER A 362 -10.87 12.43 -31.13
N GLY A 363 -11.16 11.54 -30.19
CA GLY A 363 -10.59 10.20 -30.14
C GLY A 363 -9.10 10.17 -29.77
N VAL A 364 -8.60 11.15 -29.02
CA VAL A 364 -7.23 11.13 -28.49
C VAL A 364 -7.26 10.60 -27.08
N LEU A 365 -6.59 9.48 -26.85
CA LEU A 365 -6.36 8.85 -25.56
C LEU A 365 -5.14 9.48 -24.88
N ALA A 366 -5.30 9.88 -23.62
CA ALA A 366 -4.23 10.30 -22.72
C ALA A 366 -4.04 9.25 -21.63
N PHE A 367 -2.79 8.87 -21.37
CA PHE A 367 -2.42 7.95 -20.29
C PHE A 367 -1.00 8.23 -19.79
N ALA A 368 -0.75 7.97 -18.51
CA ALA A 368 0.58 8.05 -17.96
C ALA A 368 1.34 6.73 -18.19
N VAL A 369 2.65 6.85 -18.41
CA VAL A 369 3.54 5.72 -18.66
C VAL A 369 4.93 6.01 -18.10
N GLN A 370 5.57 5.02 -17.53
CA GLN A 370 6.99 5.05 -17.26
C GLN A 370 7.76 4.67 -18.52
N SER A 371 8.67 5.55 -18.95
CA SER A 371 9.51 5.36 -20.13
C SER A 371 10.92 5.87 -19.84
N GLY A 372 11.92 4.99 -19.87
CA GLY A 372 13.32 5.36 -19.68
C GLY A 372 13.58 6.14 -18.39
N GLN A 373 13.12 5.66 -17.24
CA GLN A 373 13.31 6.26 -15.91
C GLN A 373 12.50 7.58 -15.66
N ARG A 374 11.49 7.85 -16.48
CA ARG A 374 10.64 9.05 -16.32
C ARG A 374 9.18 8.68 -16.45
N ASP A 375 8.34 9.33 -15.67
CA ASP A 375 6.91 9.32 -15.88
C ASP A 375 6.55 10.35 -16.95
N MET A 376 5.77 9.92 -17.91
CA MET A 376 5.40 10.72 -19.08
C MET A 376 3.89 10.63 -19.32
N LEU A 377 3.29 11.72 -19.76
CA LEU A 377 1.93 11.73 -20.28
C LEU A 377 1.98 11.48 -21.79
N ARG A 378 1.44 10.35 -22.23
CA ARG A 378 1.40 10.00 -23.66
C ARG A 378 0.02 10.21 -24.24
N LEU A 379 -0.01 10.78 -25.45
CA LEU A 379 -1.23 10.99 -26.24
C LEU A 379 -1.20 10.14 -27.51
N ILE A 380 -2.27 9.38 -27.74
CA ILE A 380 -2.42 8.51 -28.92
C ILE A 380 -3.77 8.76 -29.57
N ASN A 381 -3.79 8.93 -30.88
CA ASN A 381 -5.03 8.94 -31.65
C ASN A 381 -5.53 7.49 -31.79
N LEU A 382 -6.77 7.21 -31.37
CA LEU A 382 -7.35 5.87 -31.35
C LEU A 382 -7.66 5.29 -32.72
N GLU A 383 -7.93 6.11 -33.71
CA GLU A 383 -8.23 5.64 -35.07
C GLU A 383 -6.95 5.29 -35.84
N THR A 384 -5.95 6.17 -35.78
CA THR A 384 -4.67 5.96 -36.48
C THR A 384 -3.66 5.17 -35.69
N GLN A 385 -3.88 5.00 -34.40
CA GLN A 385 -2.95 4.39 -33.43
C GLN A 385 -1.57 5.08 -33.37
N GLN A 386 -1.49 6.33 -33.81
CA GLN A 386 -0.26 7.11 -33.85
C GLN A 386 -0.12 7.96 -32.56
N LYS A 387 1.10 8.05 -32.07
CA LYS A 387 1.46 8.99 -31.00
C LYS A 387 1.28 10.41 -31.51
N THR A 388 0.48 11.21 -30.83
CA THR A 388 0.21 12.62 -31.19
C THR A 388 0.89 13.61 -30.25
N GLY A 389 1.35 13.16 -29.08
CA GLY A 389 2.07 13.99 -28.13
C GLY A 389 2.69 13.17 -27.00
N GLU A 390 3.65 13.79 -26.32
CA GLU A 390 4.33 13.23 -25.14
C GLU A 390 4.87 14.39 -24.29
N PHE A 391 4.68 14.35 -22.95
CA PHE A 391 5.02 15.42 -22.02
C PHE A 391 5.65 14.89 -20.75
#